data_495e8472adf701b8309661336cad8fa8
#
_entry.id   495e8472adf701b8309661336cad8fa8
#
_cell.length_a   1.000
_cell.length_b   1.000
_cell.length_c   1.000
_cell.angle_alpha   90.00
_cell.angle_beta   90.00
_cell.angle_gamma   90.00
#
_symmetry.space_group_name_H-M   'P 1'
#
loop_
_entity.id
_entity.type
_entity.pdbx_description
1 polymer ?
#
loop_
_entity_poly.entity_id
_entity_poly.type
_entity_poly.pdbx_seq_one_letter_code
_entity_poly.pdbx_strand_id
1 'polypeptide(L)'
;MAQNDLDQRHLETLDRDLNRFSALEQATAYASRPMMGLGVSLVFILVAGLVAFYLFGQTGNTLVVVIAAGFGAYMALNIGANDVANNMGPAVGANALTMGGAIAIAAVFESAGALLAGGDVVSTIAKGIIAPQSMQ
;
A
#
# COMPACT_ATOMS: atom_id res chain seq x y z
N MET A 1 23.08 18.03 52.13
CA MET A 1 21.75 17.41 52.14
C MET A 1 20.76 18.12 51.19
N ALA A 2 20.58 19.44 51.28
CA ALA A 2 19.62 20.19 50.46
C ALA A 2 19.92 20.16 48.92
N GLN A 3 21.21 20.15 48.53
CA GLN A 3 21.62 20.16 47.11
C GLN A 3 21.32 18.83 46.42
N ASN A 4 21.48 17.71 47.14
CA ASN A 4 21.17 16.37 46.61
C ASN A 4 19.65 16.15 46.41
N ASP A 5 18.85 16.81 47.23
CA ASP A 5 17.37 16.73 47.16
C ASP A 5 16.82 17.55 45.98
N LEU A 6 17.48 18.66 45.65
CA LEU A 6 17.16 19.49 44.49
C LEU A 6 17.53 18.79 43.14
N ASP A 7 18.69 18.13 43.13
CA ASP A 7 19.13 17.37 41.95
C ASP A 7 18.22 16.14 41.68
N GLN A 8 17.79 15.45 42.73
CA GLN A 8 16.83 14.34 42.57
C GLN A 8 15.46 14.79 42.05
N ARG A 9 14.95 15.91 42.54
CA ARG A 9 13.68 16.48 42.02
C ARG A 9 13.79 16.93 40.58
N HIS A 10 14.96 17.44 40.18
CA HIS A 10 15.21 17.80 38.78
C HIS A 10 15.25 16.56 37.88
N LEU A 11 15.88 15.48 38.31
CA LEU A 11 15.90 14.22 37.55
C LEU A 11 14.52 13.59 37.45
N GLU A 12 13.72 13.60 38.51
CA GLU A 12 12.35 13.10 38.48
C GLU A 12 11.44 13.91 37.56
N THR A 13 11.62 15.23 37.49
CA THR A 13 10.84 16.06 36.52
C THR A 13 11.26 15.81 35.10
N LEU A 14 12.55 15.67 34.83
CA LEU A 14 13.11 15.32 33.53
C LEU A 14 12.60 13.94 33.06
N ASP A 15 12.64 12.94 33.91
CA ASP A 15 12.14 11.59 33.58
C ASP A 15 10.64 11.61 33.30
N ARG A 16 9.88 12.40 34.05
CA ARG A 16 8.43 12.56 33.78
C ARG A 16 8.15 13.22 32.45
N ASP A 17 8.90 14.25 32.11
CA ASP A 17 8.75 14.96 30.85
C ASP A 17 9.18 14.08 29.64
N LEU A 18 10.31 13.37 29.76
CA LEU A 18 10.75 12.40 28.75
C LEU A 18 9.72 11.30 28.51
N ASN A 19 9.12 10.76 29.58
CA ASN A 19 8.04 9.77 29.45
C ASN A 19 6.78 10.33 28.79
N ARG A 20 6.45 11.61 29.03
CA ARG A 20 5.34 12.26 28.34
C ARG A 20 5.62 12.49 26.85
N PHE A 21 6.84 12.93 26.51
CA PHE A 21 7.24 13.10 25.11
C PHE A 21 7.25 11.77 24.36
N SER A 22 7.79 10.71 24.96
CA SER A 22 7.78 9.38 24.34
C SER A 22 6.36 8.83 24.14
N ALA A 23 5.46 9.06 25.08
CA ALA A 23 4.06 8.64 24.97
C ALA A 23 3.32 9.44 23.87
N LEU A 24 3.58 10.74 23.73
CA LEU A 24 3.02 11.57 22.66
C LEU A 24 3.58 11.16 21.28
N GLU A 25 4.87 10.89 21.20
CA GLU A 25 5.52 10.44 19.97
C GLU A 25 4.96 9.08 19.52
N GLN A 26 4.78 8.14 20.45
CA GLN A 26 4.15 6.86 20.16
C GLN A 26 2.68 7.02 19.74
N ALA A 27 1.91 7.87 20.41
CA ALA A 27 0.50 8.12 20.05
C ALA A 27 0.37 8.77 18.68
N THR A 28 1.22 9.74 18.34
CA THR A 28 1.23 10.38 17.02
C THR A 28 1.70 9.44 15.93
N ALA A 29 2.72 8.62 16.18
CA ALA A 29 3.19 7.59 15.25
C ALA A 29 2.12 6.51 14.99
N TYR A 30 1.36 6.13 16.02
CA TYR A 30 0.27 5.17 15.88
C TYR A 30 -0.91 5.75 15.09
N ALA A 31 -1.27 7.01 15.31
CA ALA A 31 -2.35 7.68 14.60
C ALA A 31 -2.01 8.04 13.14
N SER A 32 -0.74 8.34 12.85
CA SER A 32 -0.31 8.75 11.50
C SER A 32 -0.10 7.59 10.53
N ARG A 33 0.21 6.39 11.02
CA ARG A 33 0.44 5.19 10.16
C ARG A 33 -0.73 4.85 9.23
N PRO A 34 -1.99 4.74 9.70
CA PRO A 34 -3.10 4.47 8.81
C PRO A 34 -3.38 5.62 7.82
N MET A 35 -3.15 6.87 8.24
CA MET A 35 -3.32 8.05 7.39
C MET A 35 -2.29 8.11 6.26
N MET A 36 -1.03 7.73 6.50
CA MET A 36 -0.01 7.64 5.44
C MET A 36 -0.36 6.57 4.41
N GLY A 37 -0.81 5.39 4.85
CA GLY A 37 -1.26 4.32 3.94
C GLY A 37 -2.41 4.78 3.04
N LEU A 38 -3.42 5.43 3.62
CA LEU A 38 -4.54 5.99 2.88
C LEU A 38 -4.06 7.06 1.87
N GLY A 39 -3.19 7.97 2.29
CA GLY A 39 -2.63 9.02 1.43
C GLY A 39 -1.87 8.46 0.23
N VAL A 40 -0.98 7.50 0.46
CA VAL A 40 -0.23 6.82 -0.62
C VAL A 40 -1.17 6.08 -1.57
N SER A 41 -2.19 5.40 -1.06
CA SER A 41 -3.19 4.69 -1.88
C SER A 41 -3.98 5.65 -2.76
N LEU A 42 -4.43 6.78 -2.23
CA LEU A 42 -5.14 7.80 -2.99
C LEU A 42 -4.25 8.42 -4.08
N VAL A 43 -3.00 8.74 -3.76
CA VAL A 43 -2.03 9.25 -4.75
C VAL A 43 -1.81 8.23 -5.87
N PHE A 44 -1.67 6.95 -5.54
CA PHE A 44 -1.51 5.89 -6.55
C PHE A 44 -2.71 5.80 -7.48
N ILE A 45 -3.94 5.82 -6.94
CA ILE A 45 -5.17 5.78 -7.75
C ILE A 45 -5.28 7.02 -8.65
N LEU A 46 -4.96 8.21 -8.13
CA LEU A 46 -4.97 9.45 -8.92
C LEU A 46 -3.94 9.41 -10.04
N VAL A 47 -2.72 8.94 -9.75
CA VAL A 47 -1.66 8.81 -10.78
C VAL A 47 -2.09 7.81 -11.85
N ALA A 48 -2.67 6.67 -11.49
CA ALA A 48 -3.19 5.71 -12.46
C ALA A 48 -4.26 6.30 -13.36
N GLY A 49 -5.20 7.06 -12.80
CA GLY A 49 -6.22 7.79 -13.54
C GLY A 49 -5.64 8.87 -14.49
N LEU A 50 -4.65 9.63 -14.02
CA LEU A 50 -3.96 10.65 -14.84
C LEU A 50 -3.16 10.01 -16.00
N VAL A 51 -2.46 8.92 -15.75
CA VAL A 51 -1.75 8.16 -16.80
C VAL A 51 -2.73 7.63 -17.82
N ALA A 52 -3.84 7.04 -17.38
CA ALA A 52 -4.91 6.58 -18.29
C ALA A 52 -5.48 7.74 -19.11
N PHE A 53 -5.74 8.89 -18.49
CA PHE A 53 -6.19 10.08 -19.19
C PHE A 53 -5.18 10.56 -20.24
N TYR A 54 -3.89 10.61 -19.89
CA TYR A 54 -2.84 11.03 -20.81
C TYR A 54 -2.68 10.09 -22.01
N LEU A 55 -2.71 8.78 -21.77
CA LEU A 55 -2.52 7.77 -22.83
C LEU A 55 -3.76 7.60 -23.71
N PHE A 56 -4.96 7.70 -23.15
CA PHE A 56 -6.23 7.38 -23.83
C PHE A 56 -7.21 8.55 -23.93
N GLY A 57 -6.79 9.77 -23.57
CA GLY A 57 -7.64 10.96 -23.53
C GLY A 57 -8.20 11.40 -24.88
N GLN A 58 -7.64 10.90 -25.97
CA GLN A 58 -8.13 11.17 -27.34
C GLN A 58 -9.15 10.14 -27.83
N THR A 59 -9.48 9.13 -27.03
CA THR A 59 -10.49 8.11 -27.39
C THR A 59 -11.87 8.60 -26.96
N GLY A 60 -12.92 8.31 -27.76
CA GLY A 60 -14.28 8.77 -27.46
C GLY A 60 -14.86 8.32 -26.11
N ASN A 61 -14.21 7.38 -25.43
CA ASN A 61 -14.63 6.82 -24.14
C ASN A 61 -13.66 7.13 -22.99
N THR A 62 -12.96 8.26 -23.05
CA THR A 62 -11.94 8.66 -22.06
C THR A 62 -12.39 8.54 -20.61
N LEU A 63 -13.63 8.99 -20.31
CA LEU A 63 -14.16 8.94 -18.95
C LEU A 63 -14.28 7.48 -18.45
N VAL A 64 -14.75 6.57 -19.27
CA VAL A 64 -14.88 5.14 -18.93
C VAL A 64 -13.50 4.54 -18.65
N VAL A 65 -12.50 4.84 -19.49
CA VAL A 65 -11.13 4.35 -19.32
C VAL A 65 -10.50 4.87 -18.03
N VAL A 66 -10.67 6.16 -17.71
CA VAL A 66 -10.15 6.76 -16.49
C VAL A 66 -10.79 6.16 -15.24
N ILE A 67 -12.12 5.98 -15.25
CA ILE A 67 -12.83 5.33 -14.14
C ILE A 67 -12.38 3.87 -14.00
N ALA A 68 -12.29 3.12 -15.09
CA ALA A 68 -11.81 1.74 -15.07
C ALA A 68 -10.37 1.64 -14.55
N ALA A 69 -9.48 2.56 -14.93
CA ALA A 69 -8.11 2.63 -14.40
C ALA A 69 -8.09 2.91 -12.90
N GLY A 70 -8.95 3.79 -12.40
CA GLY A 70 -9.09 4.07 -10.96
C GLY A 70 -9.56 2.83 -10.17
N PHE A 71 -10.58 2.13 -10.66
CA PHE A 71 -11.03 0.87 -10.06
C PHE A 71 -9.96 -0.22 -10.14
N GLY A 72 -9.27 -0.35 -11.28
CA GLY A 72 -8.16 -1.28 -11.45
C GLY A 72 -7.01 -1.01 -10.46
N ALA A 73 -6.64 0.24 -10.26
CA ALA A 73 -5.64 0.65 -9.30
C ALA A 73 -6.08 0.34 -7.85
N TYR A 74 -7.34 0.59 -7.51
CA TYR A 74 -7.89 0.22 -6.21
C TYR A 74 -7.86 -1.30 -5.98
N MET A 75 -8.27 -2.09 -6.96
CA MET A 75 -8.20 -3.55 -6.89
C MET A 75 -6.76 -4.04 -6.77
N ALA A 76 -5.83 -3.48 -7.53
CA ALA A 76 -4.42 -3.85 -7.48
C ALA A 76 -3.81 -3.63 -6.09
N LEU A 77 -4.17 -2.54 -5.40
CA LEU A 77 -3.73 -2.28 -4.03
C LEU A 77 -4.25 -3.34 -3.04
N ASN A 78 -5.55 -3.72 -3.17
CA ASN A 78 -6.15 -4.70 -2.27
C ASN A 78 -5.62 -6.11 -2.53
N ILE A 79 -5.55 -6.53 -3.79
CA ILE A 79 -5.07 -7.85 -4.18
C ILE A 79 -3.58 -7.98 -3.87
N GLY A 80 -2.76 -7.00 -4.25
CA GLY A 80 -1.32 -7.04 -4.01
C GLY A 80 -0.96 -7.14 -2.52
N ALA A 81 -1.66 -6.41 -1.65
CA ALA A 81 -1.46 -6.53 -0.21
C ALA A 81 -1.80 -7.92 0.33
N ASN A 82 -2.90 -8.52 -0.17
CA ASN A 82 -3.35 -9.85 0.21
C ASN A 82 -2.41 -10.94 -0.31
N ASP A 83 -1.96 -10.83 -1.56
CA ASP A 83 -1.08 -11.80 -2.19
C ASP A 83 0.31 -11.83 -1.54
N VAL A 84 0.87 -10.65 -1.23
CA VAL A 84 2.13 -10.57 -0.47
C VAL A 84 1.99 -11.22 0.91
N ALA A 85 0.88 -10.95 1.62
CA ALA A 85 0.64 -11.53 2.93
C ALA A 85 0.52 -13.06 2.87
N ASN A 86 -0.20 -13.59 1.89
CA ASN A 86 -0.44 -15.03 1.76
C ASN A 86 0.79 -15.78 1.24
N ASN A 87 1.48 -15.24 0.24
CA ASN A 87 2.59 -15.93 -0.41
C ASN A 87 3.90 -15.80 0.36
N MET A 88 4.16 -14.63 0.95
CA MET A 88 5.40 -14.32 1.66
C MET A 88 5.30 -14.46 3.18
N GLY A 89 4.08 -14.43 3.74
CA GLY A 89 3.83 -14.54 5.18
C GLY A 89 4.49 -15.76 5.83
N PRO A 90 4.36 -16.97 5.28
CA PRO A 90 5.02 -18.16 5.84
C PRO A 90 6.55 -18.06 5.86
N ALA A 91 7.18 -17.50 4.81
CA ALA A 91 8.63 -17.34 4.74
C ALA A 91 9.15 -16.29 5.74
N VAL A 92 8.40 -15.22 5.94
CA VAL A 92 8.72 -14.20 6.96
C VAL A 92 8.47 -14.75 8.36
N GLY A 93 7.38 -15.46 8.58
CA GLY A 93 7.06 -16.09 9.85
C GLY A 93 8.07 -17.16 10.29
N ALA A 94 8.66 -17.87 9.33
CA ALA A 94 9.74 -18.84 9.55
C ALA A 94 11.14 -18.17 9.68
N ASN A 95 11.23 -16.84 9.66
CA ASN A 95 12.48 -16.07 9.63
C ASN A 95 13.42 -16.41 8.45
N ALA A 96 12.89 -16.99 7.37
CA ALA A 96 13.65 -17.27 6.15
C ALA A 96 13.90 -16.00 5.33
N LEU A 97 12.98 -15.02 5.41
CA LEU A 97 13.07 -13.72 4.75
C LEU A 97 12.74 -12.59 5.74
N THR A 98 13.40 -11.44 5.55
CA THR A 98 12.95 -10.20 6.21
C THR A 98 11.70 -9.66 5.51
N MET A 99 10.85 -8.92 6.21
CA MET A 99 9.65 -8.29 5.63
C MET A 99 10.00 -7.41 4.41
N GLY A 100 11.06 -6.60 4.50
CA GLY A 100 11.49 -5.76 3.37
C GLY A 100 11.97 -6.59 2.17
N GLY A 101 12.69 -7.67 2.40
CA GLY A 101 13.11 -8.60 1.35
C GLY A 101 11.91 -9.30 0.69
N ALA A 102 10.95 -9.75 1.47
CA ALA A 102 9.73 -10.38 0.98
C ALA A 102 8.92 -9.42 0.07
N ILE A 103 8.72 -8.17 0.50
CA ILE A 103 8.03 -7.14 -0.30
C ILE A 103 8.79 -6.85 -1.60
N ALA A 104 10.11 -6.72 -1.55
CA ALA A 104 10.91 -6.45 -2.74
C ALA A 104 10.83 -7.61 -3.76
N ILE A 105 10.93 -8.85 -3.30
CA ILE A 105 10.79 -10.05 -4.14
C ILE A 105 9.39 -10.09 -4.75
N ALA A 106 8.33 -9.94 -3.94
CA ALA A 106 6.95 -9.92 -4.43
C ALA A 106 6.75 -8.83 -5.50
N ALA A 107 7.19 -7.60 -5.26
CA ALA A 107 7.06 -6.50 -6.21
C ALA A 107 7.72 -6.79 -7.56
N VAL A 108 8.92 -7.39 -7.56
CA VAL A 108 9.63 -7.76 -8.81
C VAL A 108 8.89 -8.86 -9.55
N PHE A 109 8.53 -9.94 -8.88
CA PHE A 109 7.93 -11.11 -9.54
C PHE A 109 6.48 -10.87 -9.95
N GLU A 110 5.69 -10.15 -9.17
CA GLU A 110 4.33 -9.77 -9.54
C GLU A 110 4.31 -8.82 -10.74
N SER A 111 5.21 -7.81 -10.75
CA SER A 111 5.34 -6.90 -11.89
C SER A 111 5.79 -7.64 -13.14
N ALA A 112 6.78 -8.54 -13.04
CA ALA A 112 7.23 -9.35 -14.15
C ALA A 112 6.12 -10.28 -14.67
N GLY A 113 5.40 -10.94 -13.79
CA GLY A 113 4.25 -11.79 -14.14
C GLY A 113 3.15 -11.01 -14.87
N ALA A 114 2.81 -9.82 -14.39
CA ALA A 114 1.81 -8.96 -15.03
C ALA A 114 2.24 -8.51 -16.44
N LEU A 115 3.52 -8.18 -16.62
CA LEU A 115 4.06 -7.77 -17.93
C LEU A 115 4.16 -8.93 -18.93
N LEU A 116 4.54 -10.12 -18.46
CA LEU A 116 4.77 -11.29 -19.32
C LEU A 116 3.47 -12.04 -19.67
N ALA A 117 2.57 -12.21 -18.72
CA ALA A 117 1.37 -13.04 -18.86
C ALA A 117 0.05 -12.26 -18.75
N GLY A 118 0.05 -11.02 -18.28
CA GLY A 118 -1.17 -10.25 -18.01
C GLY A 118 -2.01 -10.04 -19.27
N GLY A 119 -1.40 -9.83 -20.44
CA GLY A 119 -2.11 -9.67 -21.71
C GLY A 119 -2.92 -10.90 -22.11
N ASP A 120 -2.37 -12.08 -21.94
CA ASP A 120 -3.03 -13.35 -22.26
C ASP A 120 -4.20 -13.63 -21.30
N VAL A 121 -4.03 -13.34 -20.03
CA VAL A 121 -5.09 -13.45 -19.01
C VAL A 121 -6.25 -12.51 -19.34
N VAL A 122 -5.97 -11.24 -19.60
CA VAL A 122 -7.00 -10.25 -20.00
C VAL A 122 -7.73 -10.68 -21.26
N SER A 123 -7.00 -11.15 -22.28
CA SER A 123 -7.59 -11.65 -23.54
C SER A 123 -8.50 -12.84 -23.31
N THR A 124 -8.09 -13.78 -22.46
CA THR A 124 -8.88 -14.97 -22.12
C THR A 124 -10.17 -14.60 -21.39
N ILE A 125 -10.10 -13.68 -20.43
CA ILE A 125 -11.29 -13.21 -19.69
C ILE A 125 -12.23 -12.44 -20.63
N ALA A 126 -11.70 -11.50 -21.41
CA ALA A 126 -12.51 -10.66 -22.29
C ALA A 126 -13.20 -11.44 -23.41
N LYS A 127 -12.55 -12.47 -23.95
CA LYS A 127 -13.09 -13.27 -25.07
C LYS A 127 -13.82 -14.54 -24.63
N GLY A 128 -13.41 -15.12 -23.49
CA GLY A 128 -13.90 -16.41 -23.03
C GLY A 128 -15.08 -16.33 -22.05
N ILE A 129 -15.15 -15.27 -21.24
CA ILE A 129 -16.17 -15.13 -20.19
C ILE A 129 -17.26 -14.14 -20.60
N ILE A 130 -16.89 -13.08 -21.30
CA ILE A 130 -17.84 -12.05 -21.78
C ILE A 130 -18.11 -12.30 -23.27
N ALA A 131 -18.74 -13.44 -23.57
CA ALA A 131 -19.19 -13.68 -24.94
C ALA A 131 -20.33 -12.69 -25.27
N PRO A 132 -20.32 -12.04 -26.48
CA PRO A 132 -21.34 -11.09 -26.87
C PRO A 132 -22.77 -11.66 -26.89
N GLN A 133 -22.91 -13.00 -26.91
CA GLN A 133 -24.17 -13.72 -26.91
C GLN A 133 -24.86 -13.81 -25.54
N SER A 134 -24.21 -13.43 -24.45
CA SER A 134 -24.80 -13.43 -23.10
C SER A 134 -25.45 -12.09 -22.71
N MET A 135 -25.45 -11.11 -23.60
CA MET A 135 -26.02 -9.77 -23.39
C MET A 135 -27.27 -9.49 -24.28
N GLN A 136 -27.96 -10.55 -24.75
CA GLN A 136 -29.27 -10.43 -25.40
C GLN A 136 -30.39 -10.84 -24.47
#